data_d87c33da26489e16943a60999d948476
#
_entry.id   d87c33da26489e16943a60999d948476
#
_cell.length_a   1.000
_cell.length_b   1.000
_cell.length_c   1.000
_cell.angle_alpha   90.00
_cell.angle_beta   90.00
_cell.angle_gamma   90.00
#
_symmetry.space_group_name_H-M   'P 1'
#
loop_
_entity.id
_entity.type
_entity.pdbx_description
1 polymer ?
#
loop_
_entity_poly.entity_id
_entity_poly.type
_entity_poly.pdbx_seq_one_letter_code
_entity_poly.pdbx_strand_id
1 'polypeptide(L)'
;MFALVDCNNFYASCERVFNPNLLQKPVVVLSNNDGCVISRSDEAKKFIPMGAPAFKFKREFKSYNVTVLSSNYPLYGDMSERVMNILSNFTPDIEVYSIDEAFLEFKGFDKVNFNDYGTKIKQRISMWTGIPTCVGIAPTKALSKVANKIARSFPEETEGVYVIDSEEKRMKALKWMPIEKVWGIGYRLQKRLKEKGCFKALDFAELDSEWVRKNFSITEWKLQQDLRGKSVLKLEDVLNKKAIATTRSFEYTFSDLANIKERIATFAMSCSEKLRKQNSCCHMVIVSLSSNKHEKENERYRASKSIVFSHPTNSSLIISKEAVNAVETIFKKGVNYKRAGVIVTGLVPDENFQLNFFEMENPKHKPLMKVIDTVNRKFKSDAIKLASQDLKRTWKMRQEHLSPKFTTNINQIIKVK
;
A
#
# COMPACT_ATOMS: atom_id res chain seq x y z
N MET A 1 23.35 -1.05 -12.68
CA MET A 1 22.55 0.19 -12.56
C MET A 1 21.13 -0.15 -12.13
N PHE A 2 20.49 0.73 -11.35
CA PHE A 2 19.08 0.60 -10.97
C PHE A 2 18.28 1.74 -11.56
N ALA A 3 17.06 1.46 -12.03
CA ALA A 3 16.08 2.50 -12.31
C ALA A 3 14.92 2.42 -11.33
N LEU A 4 14.44 3.57 -10.88
CA LEU A 4 13.11 3.69 -10.30
C LEU A 4 12.18 4.31 -11.34
N VAL A 5 11.09 3.63 -11.63
CA VAL A 5 9.99 4.15 -12.43
C VAL A 5 8.82 4.44 -11.50
N ASP A 6 8.35 5.71 -11.48
CA ASP A 6 7.25 6.19 -10.63
C ASP A 6 6.15 6.79 -11.50
N CYS A 7 4.92 6.35 -11.30
CA CYS A 7 3.76 6.85 -12.01
C CYS A 7 3.26 8.14 -11.34
N ASN A 8 3.35 9.26 -12.05
CA ASN A 8 3.01 10.58 -11.52
C ASN A 8 1.54 10.68 -11.13
N ASN A 9 1.27 11.02 -9.85
CA ASN A 9 -0.09 11.22 -9.35
C ASN A 9 -1.03 10.04 -9.65
N PHE A 10 -0.56 8.83 -9.55
CA PHE A 10 -1.08 7.61 -10.16
C PHE A 10 -2.61 7.51 -10.17
N TYR A 11 -3.29 7.58 -9.01
CA TYR A 11 -4.75 7.43 -8.99
C TYR A 11 -5.47 8.54 -9.77
N ALA A 12 -5.05 9.78 -9.61
CA ALA A 12 -5.62 10.89 -10.38
C ALA A 12 -5.32 10.75 -11.88
N SER A 13 -4.15 10.22 -12.24
CA SER A 13 -3.78 9.95 -13.63
C SER A 13 -4.60 8.81 -14.23
N CYS A 14 -4.87 7.73 -13.49
CA CYS A 14 -5.77 6.66 -13.92
C CYS A 14 -7.17 7.19 -14.24
N GLU A 15 -7.72 8.07 -13.41
CA GLU A 15 -9.02 8.68 -13.66
C GLU A 15 -9.02 9.57 -14.94
N ARG A 16 -7.95 10.30 -15.17
CA ARG A 16 -7.78 11.16 -16.36
C ARG A 16 -7.69 10.38 -17.68
N VAL A 17 -7.08 9.17 -17.65
CA VAL A 17 -7.02 8.30 -18.84
C VAL A 17 -8.41 8.00 -19.37
N PHE A 18 -9.38 7.77 -18.52
CA PHE A 18 -10.76 7.40 -18.90
C PHE A 18 -11.73 8.59 -18.92
N ASN A 19 -11.30 9.75 -18.47
CA ASN A 19 -12.08 10.99 -18.53
C ASN A 19 -11.19 12.19 -18.92
N PRO A 20 -10.99 12.44 -20.21
CA PRO A 20 -10.17 13.55 -20.70
C PRO A 20 -10.63 14.93 -20.22
N ASN A 21 -11.90 15.08 -19.84
CA ASN A 21 -12.41 16.33 -19.27
C ASN A 21 -11.78 16.71 -17.92
N LEU A 22 -11.04 15.78 -17.30
CA LEU A 22 -10.27 16.02 -16.08
C LEU A 22 -8.84 16.52 -16.36
N LEU A 23 -8.41 16.54 -17.62
CA LEU A 23 -7.10 17.11 -17.98
C LEU A 23 -7.05 18.59 -17.59
N GLN A 24 -5.91 19.01 -17.06
CA GLN A 24 -5.63 20.39 -16.60
C GLN A 24 -6.58 20.91 -15.50
N LYS A 25 -7.47 20.07 -14.95
CA LYS A 25 -8.31 20.43 -13.82
C LYS A 25 -7.74 19.89 -12.52
N PRO A 26 -7.98 20.57 -11.38
CA PRO A 26 -7.59 20.03 -10.08
C PRO A 26 -8.44 18.81 -9.74
N VAL A 27 -7.78 17.65 -9.57
CA VAL A 27 -8.40 16.36 -9.23
C VAL A 27 -7.80 15.83 -7.94
N VAL A 28 -8.63 15.34 -7.04
CA VAL A 28 -8.21 14.61 -5.85
C VAL A 28 -8.92 13.27 -5.77
N VAL A 29 -8.21 12.25 -5.27
CA VAL A 29 -8.77 10.93 -4.98
C VAL A 29 -8.73 10.72 -3.46
N LEU A 30 -9.85 10.28 -2.90
CA LEU A 30 -10.04 10.06 -1.48
C LEU A 30 -9.71 8.61 -1.08
N SER A 31 -9.32 8.43 0.16
CA SER A 31 -9.09 7.12 0.77
C SER A 31 -10.40 6.39 1.07
N ASN A 32 -10.30 5.18 1.63
CA ASN A 32 -11.46 4.41 2.11
C ASN A 32 -12.42 5.28 2.95
N ASN A 33 -13.72 5.09 2.74
CA ASN A 33 -14.81 5.87 3.36
C ASN A 33 -14.74 7.37 3.05
N ASP A 34 -14.18 7.76 1.92
CA ASP A 34 -13.99 9.16 1.50
C ASP A 34 -13.33 10.03 2.59
N GLY A 35 -12.38 9.43 3.31
CA GLY A 35 -11.83 10.03 4.53
C GLY A 35 -10.82 11.14 4.27
N CYS A 36 -9.71 10.84 3.62
CA CYS A 36 -8.60 11.77 3.39
C CYS A 36 -8.13 11.73 1.95
N VAL A 37 -7.52 12.80 1.48
CA VAL A 37 -6.91 12.89 0.15
C VAL A 37 -5.66 12.02 0.09
N ILE A 38 -5.61 11.06 -0.83
CA ILE A 38 -4.49 10.12 -1.03
C ILE A 38 -3.81 10.26 -2.38
N SER A 39 -4.42 10.95 -3.35
CA SER A 39 -3.78 11.34 -4.60
C SER A 39 -4.30 12.70 -5.05
N ARG A 40 -3.43 13.45 -5.73
CA ARG A 40 -3.74 14.80 -6.18
C ARG A 40 -3.07 15.05 -7.52
N SER A 41 -3.79 15.63 -8.48
CA SER A 41 -3.17 16.19 -9.68
C SER A 41 -2.25 17.37 -9.35
N ASP A 42 -1.38 17.75 -10.26
CA ASP A 42 -0.42 18.85 -10.01
C ASP A 42 -1.13 20.19 -9.77
N GLU A 43 -2.25 20.41 -10.45
CA GLU A 43 -3.10 21.58 -10.23
C GLU A 43 -3.68 21.59 -8.80
N ALA A 44 -4.14 20.44 -8.30
CA ALA A 44 -4.72 20.33 -6.97
C ALA A 44 -3.68 20.46 -5.84
N LYS A 45 -2.40 20.15 -6.10
CA LYS A 45 -1.32 20.29 -5.10
C LYS A 45 -1.13 21.71 -4.59
N LYS A 46 -1.50 22.70 -5.40
CA LYS A 46 -1.38 24.12 -5.05
C LYS A 46 -2.33 24.52 -3.90
N PHE A 47 -3.43 23.82 -3.74
CA PHE A 47 -4.52 24.18 -2.82
C PHE A 47 -4.78 23.15 -1.74
N ILE A 48 -4.53 21.87 -2.06
CA ILE A 48 -4.94 20.75 -1.19
C ILE A 48 -3.69 20.00 -0.71
N PRO A 49 -3.42 19.93 0.60
CA PRO A 49 -2.30 19.14 1.13
C PRO A 49 -2.57 17.63 1.07
N MET A 50 -1.50 16.82 1.00
CA MET A 50 -1.60 15.36 1.09
C MET A 50 -2.12 14.96 2.48
N GLY A 51 -3.03 13.99 2.52
CA GLY A 51 -3.64 13.53 3.76
C GLY A 51 -4.72 14.47 4.32
N ALA A 52 -5.11 15.52 3.58
CA ALA A 52 -6.18 16.44 3.98
C ALA A 52 -7.47 15.67 4.28
N PRO A 53 -8.07 15.81 5.48
CA PRO A 53 -9.38 15.23 5.78
C PRO A 53 -10.45 15.87 4.89
N ALA A 54 -11.14 15.06 4.05
CA ALA A 54 -12.06 15.58 3.04
C ALA A 54 -13.15 16.47 3.64
N PHE A 55 -13.69 16.12 4.82
CA PHE A 55 -14.74 16.88 5.47
C PHE A 55 -14.32 18.31 5.89
N LYS A 56 -13.01 18.53 6.14
CA LYS A 56 -12.46 19.85 6.50
C LYS A 56 -12.22 20.73 5.27
N PHE A 57 -11.99 20.13 4.10
CA PHE A 57 -11.63 20.82 2.86
C PHE A 57 -12.78 20.98 1.86
N LYS A 58 -14.03 20.79 2.29
CA LYS A 58 -15.21 20.94 1.43
C LYS A 58 -15.35 22.32 0.79
N ARG A 59 -14.98 23.39 1.53
CA ARG A 59 -15.01 24.76 1.03
C ARG A 59 -13.98 24.97 -0.07
N GLU A 60 -12.74 24.54 0.17
CA GLU A 60 -11.63 24.61 -0.78
C GLU A 60 -11.91 23.81 -2.05
N PHE A 61 -12.48 22.61 -1.91
CA PHE A 61 -12.91 21.82 -3.07
C PHE A 61 -13.89 22.59 -3.95
N LYS A 62 -14.87 23.27 -3.35
CA LYS A 62 -15.84 24.10 -4.08
C LYS A 62 -15.19 25.36 -4.65
N SER A 63 -14.40 26.09 -3.87
CA SER A 63 -13.81 27.40 -4.27
C SER A 63 -12.82 27.25 -5.43
N TYR A 64 -12.03 26.15 -5.46
CA TYR A 64 -11.06 25.90 -6.51
C TYR A 64 -11.54 24.93 -7.59
N ASN A 65 -12.87 24.64 -7.62
CA ASN A 65 -13.48 23.71 -8.57
C ASN A 65 -12.74 22.37 -8.66
N VAL A 66 -12.37 21.80 -7.50
CA VAL A 66 -11.64 20.54 -7.41
C VAL A 66 -12.59 19.37 -7.67
N THR A 67 -12.27 18.55 -8.65
CA THR A 67 -12.99 17.28 -8.86
C THR A 67 -12.56 16.28 -7.79
N VAL A 68 -13.53 15.82 -7.00
CA VAL A 68 -13.33 14.85 -5.91
C VAL A 68 -13.81 13.49 -6.36
N LEU A 69 -12.95 12.47 -6.23
CA LEU A 69 -13.25 11.08 -6.61
C LEU A 69 -12.99 10.15 -5.42
N SER A 70 -13.82 9.13 -5.26
CA SER A 70 -13.57 8.03 -4.33
C SER A 70 -12.54 7.07 -4.92
N SER A 71 -11.78 6.35 -4.08
CA SER A 71 -10.78 5.38 -4.56
C SER A 71 -11.42 4.22 -5.33
N ASN A 72 -10.99 4.04 -6.59
CA ASN A 72 -11.40 2.96 -7.48
C ASN A 72 -10.27 1.93 -7.60
N TYR A 73 -10.01 1.19 -6.50
CA TYR A 73 -8.89 0.23 -6.45
C TYR A 73 -8.92 -0.86 -7.54
N PRO A 74 -10.08 -1.37 -8.01
CA PRO A 74 -10.09 -2.30 -9.14
C PRO A 74 -9.49 -1.69 -10.41
N LEU A 75 -9.83 -0.43 -10.73
CA LEU A 75 -9.25 0.28 -11.86
C LEU A 75 -7.75 0.52 -11.67
N TYR A 76 -7.35 0.99 -10.49
CA TYR A 76 -5.94 1.30 -10.22
C TYR A 76 -5.06 0.05 -10.20
N GLY A 77 -5.59 -1.08 -9.71
CA GLY A 77 -4.90 -2.37 -9.74
C GLY A 77 -4.66 -2.86 -11.17
N ASP A 78 -5.67 -2.78 -12.04
CA ASP A 78 -5.54 -3.16 -13.45
C ASP A 78 -4.53 -2.25 -14.19
N MET A 79 -4.61 -0.94 -13.99
CA MET A 79 -3.67 0.00 -14.61
C MET A 79 -2.22 -0.21 -14.11
N SER A 80 -2.04 -0.51 -12.82
CA SER A 80 -0.75 -0.89 -12.26
C SER A 80 -0.20 -2.15 -12.93
N GLU A 81 -1.00 -3.21 -13.03
CA GLU A 81 -0.59 -4.46 -13.68
C GLU A 81 -0.14 -4.24 -15.12
N ARG A 82 -0.85 -3.39 -15.89
CA ARG A 82 -0.44 -3.01 -17.24
C ARG A 82 0.91 -2.32 -17.28
N VAL A 83 1.15 -1.35 -16.37
CA VAL A 83 2.45 -0.68 -16.26
C VAL A 83 3.55 -1.68 -15.91
N MET A 84 3.34 -2.54 -14.90
CA MET A 84 4.35 -3.52 -14.49
C MET A 84 4.66 -4.55 -15.59
N ASN A 85 3.66 -4.96 -16.37
CA ASN A 85 3.83 -5.84 -17.53
C ASN A 85 4.61 -5.15 -18.66
N ILE A 86 4.46 -3.84 -18.86
CA ILE A 86 5.29 -3.07 -19.80
C ILE A 86 6.74 -3.05 -19.32
N LEU A 87 6.96 -2.80 -18.02
CA LEU A 87 8.30 -2.72 -17.45
C LEU A 87 9.08 -4.04 -17.53
N SER A 88 8.40 -5.19 -17.40
CA SER A 88 9.03 -6.51 -17.52
C SER A 88 9.63 -6.79 -18.92
N ASN A 89 9.27 -6.01 -19.96
CA ASN A 89 9.89 -6.11 -21.28
C ASN A 89 11.25 -5.39 -21.39
N PHE A 90 11.63 -4.60 -20.37
CA PHE A 90 12.89 -3.85 -20.39
C PHE A 90 14.01 -4.57 -19.63
N THR A 91 13.67 -5.36 -18.63
CA THR A 91 14.61 -6.23 -17.90
C THR A 91 13.82 -7.34 -17.18
N PRO A 92 14.39 -8.56 -17.03
CA PRO A 92 13.79 -9.59 -16.20
C PRO A 92 13.92 -9.28 -14.69
N ASP A 93 14.90 -8.47 -14.30
CA ASP A 93 15.19 -8.11 -12.90
C ASP A 93 14.33 -6.91 -12.48
N ILE A 94 13.10 -7.17 -12.06
CA ILE A 94 12.12 -6.18 -11.63
C ILE A 94 11.60 -6.45 -10.21
N GLU A 95 11.49 -5.40 -9.41
CA GLU A 95 10.81 -5.42 -8.11
C GLU A 95 9.63 -4.45 -8.15
N VAL A 96 8.42 -4.97 -8.07
CA VAL A 96 7.21 -4.16 -7.89
C VAL A 96 7.17 -3.66 -6.44
N TYR A 97 7.62 -2.41 -6.24
CA TYR A 97 7.76 -1.83 -4.91
C TYR A 97 6.43 -1.34 -4.33
N SER A 98 5.58 -0.76 -5.17
CA SER A 98 4.23 -0.31 -4.81
C SER A 98 3.27 -0.45 -5.99
N ILE A 99 2.05 0.04 -5.85
CA ILE A 99 1.05 0.06 -6.92
C ILE A 99 1.44 1.00 -8.08
N ASP A 100 2.33 1.95 -7.83
CA ASP A 100 2.72 3.02 -8.76
C ASP A 100 4.23 3.12 -9.00
N GLU A 101 5.05 2.31 -8.30
CA GLU A 101 6.51 2.33 -8.39
C GLU A 101 7.09 0.94 -8.62
N ALA A 102 8.10 0.84 -9.47
CA ALA A 102 8.92 -0.36 -9.63
C ALA A 102 10.40 -0.02 -9.73
N PHE A 103 11.25 -0.88 -9.15
CA PHE A 103 12.68 -0.89 -9.41
C PHE A 103 13.02 -1.89 -10.51
N LEU A 104 13.92 -1.47 -11.39
CA LEU A 104 14.52 -2.31 -12.42
C LEU A 104 16.02 -2.37 -12.17
N GLU A 105 16.63 -3.55 -12.31
CA GLU A 105 18.09 -3.70 -12.28
C GLU A 105 18.59 -4.02 -13.69
N PHE A 106 19.61 -3.28 -14.13
CA PHE A 106 20.21 -3.43 -15.46
C PHE A 106 21.59 -4.10 -15.31
N LYS A 107 21.59 -5.42 -15.20
CA LYS A 107 22.82 -6.24 -15.23
C LYS A 107 23.26 -6.49 -16.66
N GLY A 108 24.51 -6.28 -16.95
CA GLY A 108 25.07 -6.51 -18.31
C GLY A 108 24.68 -5.48 -19.37
N PHE A 109 24.15 -4.33 -18.95
CA PHE A 109 23.76 -3.22 -19.86
C PHE A 109 24.89 -2.19 -20.01
N ASP A 110 26.14 -2.63 -20.14
CA ASP A 110 27.33 -1.75 -20.08
C ASP A 110 27.45 -0.78 -21.27
N LYS A 111 26.79 -1.08 -22.40
CA LYS A 111 26.84 -0.25 -23.62
C LYS A 111 25.58 0.58 -23.87
N VAL A 112 24.67 0.63 -22.90
CA VAL A 112 23.38 1.32 -23.05
C VAL A 112 23.49 2.78 -22.60
N ASN A 113 23.02 3.70 -23.43
CA ASN A 113 22.79 5.06 -22.99
C ASN A 113 21.53 5.08 -22.09
N PHE A 114 21.70 5.27 -20.79
CA PHE A 114 20.62 5.21 -19.82
C PHE A 114 19.63 6.38 -19.92
N ASN A 115 20.03 7.54 -20.45
CA ASN A 115 19.08 8.62 -20.74
C ASN A 115 18.09 8.21 -21.83
N ASP A 116 18.59 7.69 -22.96
CA ASP A 116 17.77 7.21 -24.07
C ASP A 116 16.88 6.03 -23.61
N TYR A 117 17.44 5.14 -22.79
CA TYR A 117 16.72 3.97 -22.31
C TYR A 117 15.59 4.36 -21.34
N GLY A 118 15.85 5.28 -20.41
CA GLY A 118 14.86 5.85 -19.52
C GLY A 118 13.73 6.57 -20.29
N THR A 119 14.11 7.31 -21.33
CA THR A 119 13.15 7.97 -22.23
C THR A 119 12.27 6.97 -22.97
N LYS A 120 12.85 5.87 -23.48
CA LYS A 120 12.07 4.76 -24.10
C LYS A 120 11.08 4.13 -23.14
N ILE A 121 11.50 3.89 -21.87
CA ILE A 121 10.61 3.35 -20.82
C ILE A 121 9.42 4.31 -20.63
N LYS A 122 9.70 5.58 -20.36
CA LYS A 122 8.68 6.62 -20.16
C LYS A 122 7.70 6.72 -21.32
N GLN A 123 8.22 6.80 -22.55
CA GLN A 123 7.41 6.91 -23.77
C GLN A 123 6.52 5.67 -23.97
N ARG A 124 7.05 4.47 -23.75
CA ARG A 124 6.30 3.22 -23.90
C ARG A 124 5.11 3.15 -22.91
N ILE A 125 5.35 3.50 -21.63
CA ILE A 125 4.30 3.54 -20.64
C ILE A 125 3.24 4.58 -21.01
N SER A 126 3.66 5.79 -21.34
CA SER A 126 2.74 6.87 -21.71
C SER A 126 1.91 6.50 -22.96
N MET A 127 2.53 5.95 -23.99
CA MET A 127 1.87 5.56 -25.23
C MET A 127 0.83 4.45 -25.02
N TRP A 128 1.14 3.45 -24.19
CA TRP A 128 0.30 2.26 -24.05
C TRP A 128 -0.74 2.38 -22.94
N THR A 129 -0.53 3.24 -21.95
CA THR A 129 -1.42 3.37 -20.79
C THR A 129 -1.99 4.76 -20.57
N GLY A 130 -1.42 5.78 -21.20
CA GLY A 130 -1.75 7.19 -20.93
C GLY A 130 -1.25 7.69 -19.57
N ILE A 131 -0.50 6.87 -18.79
CA ILE A 131 0.00 7.25 -17.46
C ILE A 131 1.32 8.01 -17.59
N PRO A 132 1.43 9.25 -17.08
CA PRO A 132 2.69 9.97 -17.03
C PRO A 132 3.61 9.38 -15.96
N THR A 133 4.89 9.20 -16.32
CA THR A 133 5.89 8.61 -15.42
C THR A 133 7.15 9.43 -15.36
N CYS A 134 7.90 9.32 -14.26
CA CYS A 134 9.28 9.76 -14.14
C CYS A 134 10.20 8.56 -13.93
N VAL A 135 11.42 8.66 -14.49
CA VAL A 135 12.44 7.61 -14.40
C VAL A 135 13.72 8.19 -13.80
N GLY A 136 14.16 7.59 -12.69
CA GLY A 136 15.44 7.95 -12.07
C GLY A 136 16.41 6.77 -12.14
N ILE A 137 17.59 6.95 -12.73
CA ILE A 137 18.58 5.89 -12.93
C ILE A 137 19.85 6.21 -12.16
N ALA A 138 20.40 5.24 -11.44
CA ALA A 138 21.60 5.43 -10.63
C ALA A 138 22.29 4.09 -10.30
N PRO A 139 23.54 4.12 -9.76
CA PRO A 139 24.26 2.90 -9.37
C PRO A 139 23.60 2.09 -8.24
N THR A 140 22.74 2.70 -7.43
CA THR A 140 22.10 2.07 -6.27
C THR A 140 20.60 2.36 -6.20
N LYS A 141 19.84 1.53 -5.48
CA LYS A 141 18.38 1.73 -5.27
C LYS A 141 18.08 3.07 -4.62
N ALA A 142 18.81 3.45 -3.57
CA ALA A 142 18.59 4.73 -2.88
C ALA A 142 18.86 5.93 -3.79
N LEU A 143 19.94 5.88 -4.57
CA LEU A 143 20.26 6.95 -5.53
C LEU A 143 19.28 7.02 -6.69
N SER A 144 18.70 5.90 -7.15
CA SER A 144 17.66 5.93 -8.18
C SER A 144 16.38 6.64 -7.69
N LYS A 145 16.04 6.53 -6.39
CA LYS A 145 14.97 7.34 -5.78
C LYS A 145 15.30 8.83 -5.73
N VAL A 146 16.57 9.16 -5.45
CA VAL A 146 17.02 10.56 -5.51
C VAL A 146 16.94 11.09 -6.93
N ALA A 147 17.41 10.32 -7.91
CA ALA A 147 17.34 10.66 -9.33
C ALA A 147 15.89 10.86 -9.82
N ASN A 148 14.99 9.96 -9.45
CA ASN A 148 13.56 10.08 -9.78
C ASN A 148 12.94 11.35 -9.15
N LYS A 149 13.32 11.69 -7.92
CA LYS A 149 12.86 12.91 -7.27
C LYS A 149 13.32 14.17 -8.00
N ILE A 150 14.54 14.17 -8.54
CA ILE A 150 15.06 15.26 -9.38
C ILE A 150 14.28 15.32 -10.70
N ALA A 151 14.12 14.17 -11.38
CA ALA A 151 13.37 14.09 -12.63
C ALA A 151 11.96 14.67 -12.50
N ARG A 152 11.30 14.43 -11.37
CA ARG A 152 9.96 14.94 -11.07
C ARG A 152 9.93 16.42 -10.66
N SER A 153 11.01 16.91 -10.03
CA SER A 153 11.08 18.30 -9.51
C SER A 153 11.49 19.31 -10.60
N PHE A 154 12.18 18.84 -11.62
CA PHE A 154 12.71 19.64 -12.74
C PHE A 154 12.28 19.03 -14.06
N PRO A 155 10.95 19.01 -14.36
CA PRO A 155 10.43 18.34 -15.55
C PRO A 155 10.85 19.00 -16.87
N GLU A 156 11.11 20.32 -16.89
CA GLU A 156 11.53 21.05 -18.07
C GLU A 156 12.97 20.72 -18.45
N GLU A 157 13.87 20.59 -17.47
CA GLU A 157 15.30 20.34 -17.69
C GLU A 157 15.61 18.85 -17.88
N THR A 158 14.81 17.97 -17.30
CA THR A 158 15.07 16.53 -17.30
C THR A 158 14.16 15.74 -18.23
N GLU A 159 13.14 16.38 -18.75
CA GLU A 159 12.06 15.70 -19.50
C GLU A 159 11.49 14.48 -18.76
N GLY A 160 11.57 14.50 -17.40
CA GLY A 160 11.12 13.43 -16.52
C GLY A 160 12.03 12.20 -16.45
N VAL A 161 13.27 12.29 -16.96
CA VAL A 161 14.33 11.26 -16.83
C VAL A 161 15.58 11.89 -16.27
N TYR A 162 16.16 11.29 -15.23
CA TYR A 162 17.42 11.77 -14.67
C TYR A 162 18.35 10.60 -14.34
N VAL A 163 19.62 10.71 -14.80
CA VAL A 163 20.65 9.66 -14.59
C VAL A 163 21.77 10.22 -13.72
N ILE A 164 22.04 9.55 -12.60
CA ILE A 164 23.23 9.75 -11.77
C ILE A 164 24.28 8.72 -12.19
N ASP A 165 25.17 9.10 -13.10
CA ASP A 165 26.20 8.27 -13.69
C ASP A 165 27.62 8.68 -13.32
N SER A 166 27.79 9.76 -12.56
CA SER A 166 29.08 10.26 -12.12
C SER A 166 29.06 10.70 -10.66
N GLU A 167 30.25 10.75 -10.06
CA GLU A 167 30.44 11.22 -8.68
C GLU A 167 30.00 12.68 -8.53
N GLU A 168 30.28 13.52 -9.53
CA GLU A 168 29.86 14.92 -9.54
C GLU A 168 28.32 15.04 -9.47
N LYS A 169 27.61 14.29 -10.33
CA LYS A 169 26.11 14.26 -10.31
C LYS A 169 25.58 13.71 -8.99
N ARG A 170 26.23 12.69 -8.41
CA ARG A 170 25.86 12.14 -7.10
C ARG A 170 25.98 13.19 -6.02
N MET A 171 27.11 13.88 -5.93
CA MET A 171 27.33 14.93 -4.92
C MET A 171 26.36 16.08 -5.09
N LYS A 172 26.11 16.55 -6.31
CA LYS A 172 25.13 17.60 -6.61
C LYS A 172 23.71 17.18 -6.18
N ALA A 173 23.31 15.96 -6.50
CA ALA A 173 22.00 15.41 -6.16
C ALA A 173 21.80 15.29 -4.64
N LEU A 174 22.81 14.82 -3.89
CA LEU A 174 22.75 14.67 -2.44
C LEU A 174 22.78 16.03 -1.71
N LYS A 175 23.53 17.02 -2.21
CA LYS A 175 23.51 18.42 -1.70
C LYS A 175 22.13 19.07 -1.88
N TRP A 176 21.45 18.78 -2.98
CA TRP A 176 20.11 19.30 -3.24
C TRP A 176 19.05 18.64 -2.37
N MET A 177 19.10 17.32 -2.14
CA MET A 177 18.07 16.53 -1.50
C MET A 177 17.94 16.81 -0.01
N PRO A 178 16.81 17.36 0.50
CA PRO A 178 16.57 17.50 1.93
C PRO A 178 16.48 16.15 2.63
N ILE A 179 17.00 16.05 3.85
CA ILE A 179 17.05 14.78 4.61
C ILE A 179 15.67 14.15 4.82
N GLU A 180 14.63 14.94 5.03
CA GLU A 180 13.25 14.47 5.21
C GLU A 180 12.61 13.91 3.94
N LYS A 181 13.25 14.09 2.79
CA LYS A 181 12.81 13.53 1.51
C LYS A 181 13.59 12.32 1.08
N VAL A 182 14.60 11.95 1.85
CA VAL A 182 15.38 10.73 1.61
C VAL A 182 14.52 9.51 1.94
N TRP A 183 14.48 8.56 1.02
CA TRP A 183 13.78 7.29 1.22
C TRP A 183 14.25 6.58 2.48
N GLY A 184 13.32 6.05 3.28
CA GLY A 184 13.64 5.39 4.55
C GLY A 184 13.81 6.34 5.75
N ILE A 185 13.95 7.65 5.54
CA ILE A 185 14.03 8.63 6.64
C ILE A 185 12.64 9.13 7.02
N GLY A 186 12.04 8.46 8.02
CA GLY A 186 10.76 8.87 8.60
C GLY A 186 10.90 10.01 9.61
N TYR A 187 9.76 10.55 10.07
CA TYR A 187 9.69 11.71 10.99
C TYR A 187 10.61 11.59 12.22
N ARG A 188 10.66 10.40 12.87
CA ARG A 188 11.50 10.19 14.06
C ARG A 188 12.99 10.23 13.74
N LEU A 189 13.41 9.61 12.63
CA LEU A 189 14.80 9.61 12.17
C LEU A 189 15.22 11.00 11.73
N GLN A 190 14.37 11.69 10.95
CA GLN A 190 14.60 13.07 10.54
C GLN A 190 14.90 13.98 11.73
N LYS A 191 14.11 13.90 12.81
CA LYS A 191 14.34 14.73 14.01
C LYS A 191 15.72 14.46 14.60
N ARG A 192 16.07 13.20 14.83
CA ARG A 192 17.39 12.79 15.37
C ARG A 192 18.56 13.22 14.48
N LEU A 193 18.40 13.11 13.16
CA LEU A 193 19.43 13.52 12.21
C LEU A 193 19.62 15.05 12.20
N LYS A 194 18.52 15.82 12.23
CA LYS A 194 18.59 17.29 12.32
C LYS A 194 19.23 17.78 13.62
N GLU A 195 19.01 17.10 14.74
CA GLU A 195 19.69 17.36 16.01
C GLU A 195 21.22 17.16 15.93
N LYS A 196 21.68 16.36 14.94
CA LYS A 196 23.10 16.13 14.63
C LYS A 196 23.63 17.01 13.47
N GLY A 197 22.88 18.01 13.05
CA GLY A 197 23.28 18.91 11.97
C GLY A 197 23.06 18.35 10.56
N CYS A 198 22.41 17.19 10.40
CA CYS A 198 22.15 16.61 9.09
C CYS A 198 20.83 17.15 8.50
N PHE A 199 20.93 18.09 7.58
CA PHE A 199 19.79 18.73 6.89
C PHE A 199 19.63 18.23 5.45
N LYS A 200 20.68 17.70 4.85
CA LYS A 200 20.74 17.19 3.48
C LYS A 200 21.09 15.71 3.44
N ALA A 201 20.78 15.06 2.32
CA ALA A 201 21.18 13.68 2.10
C ALA A 201 22.70 13.49 2.11
N LEU A 202 23.45 14.51 1.67
CA LEU A 202 24.90 14.49 1.71
C LEU A 202 25.42 14.42 3.15
N ASP A 203 24.88 15.26 4.05
CA ASP A 203 25.31 15.27 5.45
C ASP A 203 25.18 13.89 6.09
N PHE A 204 24.08 13.19 5.80
CA PHE A 204 23.88 11.82 6.25
C PHE A 204 24.81 10.81 5.58
N ALA A 205 25.09 10.96 4.28
CA ALA A 205 26.03 10.12 3.58
C ALA A 205 27.46 10.27 4.12
N GLU A 206 27.86 11.45 4.58
CA GLU A 206 29.19 11.76 5.11
C GLU A 206 29.39 11.40 6.58
N LEU A 207 28.32 11.12 7.34
CA LEU A 207 28.45 10.65 8.73
C LEU A 207 29.34 9.42 8.82
N ASP A 208 30.06 9.28 9.95
CA ASP A 208 30.83 8.07 10.22
C ASP A 208 29.96 6.81 10.17
N SER A 209 30.37 5.80 9.41
CA SER A 209 29.57 4.59 9.17
C SER A 209 29.41 3.70 10.39
N GLU A 210 30.42 3.66 11.27
CA GLU A 210 30.35 2.88 12.50
C GLU A 210 29.43 3.56 13.48
N TRP A 211 29.49 4.89 13.54
CA TRP A 211 28.56 5.66 14.33
C TRP A 211 27.11 5.47 13.88
N VAL A 212 26.85 5.50 12.55
CA VAL A 212 25.48 5.24 12.01
C VAL A 212 25.03 3.84 12.39
N ARG A 213 25.87 2.82 12.24
CA ARG A 213 25.54 1.44 12.59
C ARG A 213 25.26 1.25 14.08
N LYS A 214 25.98 1.97 14.96
CA LYS A 214 25.82 1.91 16.42
C LYS A 214 24.58 2.67 16.92
N ASN A 215 24.23 3.78 16.31
CA ASN A 215 23.18 4.69 16.78
C ASN A 215 21.83 4.50 16.06
N PHE A 216 21.81 3.83 14.89
CA PHE A 216 20.62 3.50 14.12
C PHE A 216 20.57 1.99 13.87
N SER A 217 19.70 1.55 12.96
CA SER A 217 19.62 0.14 12.60
C SER A 217 20.48 -0.20 11.39
N ILE A 218 20.60 -1.50 11.10
CA ILE A 218 21.25 -1.98 9.88
C ILE A 218 20.61 -1.43 8.60
N THR A 219 19.33 -1.08 8.66
CA THR A 219 18.59 -0.52 7.52
C THR A 219 19.12 0.87 7.16
N GLU A 220 19.32 1.75 8.15
CA GLU A 220 19.86 3.09 7.92
C GLU A 220 21.33 3.03 7.50
N TRP A 221 22.11 2.08 8.04
CA TRP A 221 23.48 1.85 7.58
C TRP A 221 23.51 1.42 6.11
N LYS A 222 22.66 0.47 5.70
CA LYS A 222 22.57 0.07 4.29
C LYS A 222 22.17 1.24 3.38
N LEU A 223 21.21 2.04 3.83
CA LEU A 223 20.78 3.25 3.12
C LEU A 223 21.95 4.24 2.94
N GLN A 224 22.75 4.46 3.99
CA GLN A 224 23.94 5.31 3.92
C GLN A 224 24.94 4.80 2.88
N GLN A 225 25.22 3.48 2.86
CA GLN A 225 26.15 2.91 1.89
C GLN A 225 25.63 3.08 0.45
N ASP A 226 24.33 2.88 0.23
CA ASP A 226 23.70 3.12 -1.07
C ASP A 226 23.84 4.61 -1.51
N LEU A 227 23.61 5.57 -0.62
CA LEU A 227 23.82 7.00 -0.92
C LEU A 227 25.29 7.34 -1.24
N ARG A 228 26.25 6.59 -0.68
CA ARG A 228 27.67 6.67 -1.01
C ARG A 228 28.03 6.02 -2.36
N GLY A 229 27.06 5.44 -3.06
CA GLY A 229 27.28 4.74 -4.33
C GLY A 229 27.67 3.27 -4.20
N LYS A 230 27.67 2.72 -2.98
CA LYS A 230 27.95 1.29 -2.72
C LYS A 230 26.62 0.52 -2.72
N SER A 231 26.34 -0.27 -3.75
CA SER A 231 25.08 -1.03 -3.90
C SER A 231 24.98 -2.17 -2.88
N VAL A 232 24.36 -1.88 -1.74
CA VAL A 232 24.10 -2.83 -0.64
C VAL A 232 22.63 -3.29 -0.64
N LEU A 233 21.71 -2.40 -0.97
CA LEU A 233 20.29 -2.74 -1.14
C LEU A 233 20.10 -3.41 -2.50
N LYS A 234 19.58 -4.64 -2.49
CA LYS A 234 19.26 -5.41 -3.71
C LYS A 234 17.78 -5.40 -3.99
N LEU A 235 17.38 -5.87 -5.17
CA LEU A 235 15.97 -6.15 -5.42
C LEU A 235 15.49 -7.21 -4.43
N GLU A 236 14.26 -7.02 -3.95
CA GLU A 236 13.63 -7.92 -2.99
C GLU A 236 12.62 -8.80 -3.72
N ASP A 237 12.70 -10.09 -3.48
CA ASP A 237 11.68 -11.03 -3.94
C ASP A 237 10.37 -10.83 -3.18
N VAL A 238 9.26 -11.11 -3.85
CA VAL A 238 7.94 -11.10 -3.21
C VAL A 238 7.84 -12.27 -2.24
N LEU A 239 8.17 -12.01 -0.98
CA LEU A 239 8.04 -13.01 0.07
C LEU A 239 6.59 -13.15 0.54
N ASN A 240 6.27 -14.37 0.99
CA ASN A 240 5.00 -14.62 1.67
C ASN A 240 4.86 -13.71 2.89
N LYS A 241 3.65 -13.20 3.09
CA LYS A 241 3.35 -12.33 4.24
C LYS A 241 3.53 -13.10 5.54
N LYS A 242 4.17 -12.47 6.53
CA LYS A 242 4.35 -13.02 7.90
C LYS A 242 3.13 -12.79 8.78
N ALA A 243 2.23 -11.89 8.39
CA ALA A 243 0.95 -11.63 9.04
C ALA A 243 -0.05 -11.10 8.01
N ILE A 244 -1.33 -11.42 8.19
CA ILE A 244 -2.41 -10.94 7.35
C ILE A 244 -3.42 -10.22 8.24
N ALA A 245 -3.80 -9.00 7.87
CA ALA A 245 -4.73 -8.18 8.63
C ALA A 245 -5.93 -7.73 7.79
N THR A 246 -7.08 -7.69 8.43
CA THR A 246 -8.27 -7.01 7.93
C THR A 246 -8.78 -6.10 9.04
N THR A 247 -8.54 -4.79 8.89
CA THR A 247 -8.97 -3.77 9.86
C THR A 247 -9.78 -2.70 9.15
N ARG A 248 -10.82 -2.20 9.78
CA ARG A 248 -11.66 -1.13 9.20
C ARG A 248 -12.02 -0.10 10.26
N SER A 249 -11.98 1.16 9.86
CA SER A 249 -12.70 2.23 10.54
C SER A 249 -14.13 2.25 10.02
N PHE A 250 -15.08 2.30 10.92
CA PHE A 250 -16.49 2.31 10.57
C PHE A 250 -16.91 3.72 10.10
N GLU A 251 -17.94 3.78 9.30
CA GLU A 251 -18.54 5.05 8.88
C GLU A 251 -19.16 5.77 10.09
N TYR A 252 -19.93 5.04 10.88
CA TYR A 252 -20.48 5.47 12.16
C TYR A 252 -19.85 4.69 13.31
N THR A 253 -20.05 5.14 14.54
CA THR A 253 -19.65 4.37 15.73
C THR A 253 -20.73 3.33 16.06
N PHE A 254 -20.31 2.20 16.63
CA PHE A 254 -21.19 1.13 17.07
C PHE A 254 -20.98 0.87 18.54
N SER A 255 -22.07 0.76 19.31
CA SER A 255 -22.08 0.41 20.74
C SER A 255 -22.72 -0.96 21.01
N ASP A 256 -23.24 -1.60 19.98
CA ASP A 256 -23.89 -2.90 20.05
C ASP A 256 -22.92 -4.05 19.74
N LEU A 257 -22.91 -5.07 20.61
CA LEU A 257 -22.02 -6.22 20.50
C LEU A 257 -22.33 -7.07 19.27
N ALA A 258 -23.62 -7.25 18.90
CA ALA A 258 -24.01 -8.10 17.77
C ALA A 258 -23.44 -7.55 16.46
N ASN A 259 -23.60 -6.25 16.25
CA ASN A 259 -23.04 -5.56 15.08
C ASN A 259 -21.52 -5.68 14.97
N ILE A 260 -20.80 -5.64 16.09
CA ILE A 260 -19.33 -5.78 16.11
C ILE A 260 -18.94 -7.23 15.81
N LYS A 261 -19.64 -8.23 16.37
CA LYS A 261 -19.41 -9.65 16.09
C LYS A 261 -19.53 -9.98 14.61
N GLU A 262 -20.59 -9.52 13.95
CA GLU A 262 -20.79 -9.74 12.50
C GLU A 262 -19.64 -9.19 11.65
N ARG A 263 -19.11 -8.02 12.02
CA ARG A 263 -17.97 -7.40 11.32
C ARG A 263 -16.68 -8.16 11.56
N ILE A 264 -16.43 -8.58 12.79
CA ILE A 264 -15.26 -9.39 13.13
C ILE A 264 -15.31 -10.74 12.43
N ALA A 265 -16.47 -11.41 12.36
CA ALA A 265 -16.64 -12.64 11.60
C ALA A 265 -16.33 -12.43 10.10
N THR A 266 -16.79 -11.31 9.54
CA THR A 266 -16.49 -10.94 8.14
C THR A 266 -14.99 -10.66 7.93
N PHE A 267 -14.32 -10.00 8.88
CA PHE A 267 -12.87 -9.75 8.79
C PHE A 267 -12.06 -11.05 8.96
N ALA A 268 -12.48 -11.93 9.84
CA ALA A 268 -11.87 -13.25 10.03
C ALA A 268 -11.98 -14.10 8.75
N MET A 269 -13.16 -14.12 8.11
CA MET A 269 -13.34 -14.78 6.81
C MET A 269 -12.39 -14.24 5.75
N SER A 270 -12.28 -12.91 5.64
CA SER A 270 -11.36 -12.26 4.69
C SER A 270 -9.89 -12.58 4.98
N CYS A 271 -9.49 -12.69 6.26
CA CYS A 271 -8.13 -13.13 6.62
C CYS A 271 -7.89 -14.59 6.25
N SER A 272 -8.86 -15.48 6.52
CA SER A 272 -8.77 -16.90 6.20
C SER A 272 -8.67 -17.16 4.69
N GLU A 273 -9.44 -16.44 3.87
CA GLU A 273 -9.34 -16.52 2.41
C GLU A 273 -7.94 -16.11 1.90
N LYS A 274 -7.38 -15.04 2.47
CA LYS A 274 -6.02 -14.60 2.11
C LYS A 274 -4.94 -15.58 2.56
N LEU A 275 -5.12 -16.26 3.71
CA LEU A 275 -4.24 -17.36 4.14
C LEU A 275 -4.24 -18.48 3.11
N ARG A 276 -5.41 -18.95 2.69
CA ARG A 276 -5.53 -20.01 1.69
C ARG A 276 -4.99 -19.60 0.32
N LYS A 277 -5.16 -18.35 -0.11
CA LYS A 277 -4.54 -17.82 -1.34
C LYS A 277 -3.00 -17.85 -1.29
N GLN A 278 -2.42 -17.77 -0.10
CA GLN A 278 -0.97 -17.84 0.12
C GLN A 278 -0.51 -19.26 0.45
N ASN A 279 -1.39 -20.27 0.45
CA ASN A 279 -1.12 -21.65 0.91
C ASN A 279 -0.51 -21.67 2.31
N SER A 280 -1.11 -20.95 3.25
CA SER A 280 -0.62 -20.81 4.62
C SER A 280 -1.72 -21.09 5.64
N CYS A 281 -1.29 -21.52 6.83
CA CYS A 281 -2.08 -21.59 8.06
C CYS A 281 -1.55 -20.59 9.07
N CYS A 282 -2.34 -20.19 10.05
CA CYS A 282 -1.92 -19.32 11.16
C CYS A 282 -1.98 -20.04 12.49
N HIS A 283 -1.03 -19.72 13.39
CA HIS A 283 -1.02 -20.17 14.77
C HIS A 283 -1.77 -19.24 15.73
N MET A 284 -2.03 -18.00 15.32
CA MET A 284 -2.60 -17.00 16.22
C MET A 284 -3.54 -16.06 15.49
N VAL A 285 -4.65 -15.74 16.14
CA VAL A 285 -5.53 -14.64 15.76
C VAL A 285 -5.51 -13.55 16.83
N ILE A 286 -5.42 -12.30 16.39
CA ILE A 286 -5.48 -11.12 17.26
C ILE A 286 -6.70 -10.30 16.83
N VAL A 287 -7.57 -10.01 17.79
CA VAL A 287 -8.74 -9.16 17.59
C VAL A 287 -8.56 -7.87 18.34
N SER A 288 -8.91 -6.75 17.71
CA SER A 288 -8.77 -5.43 18.31
C SER A 288 -10.02 -4.59 18.11
N LEU A 289 -10.36 -3.81 19.13
CA LEU A 289 -11.43 -2.83 19.14
C LEU A 289 -10.89 -1.48 19.61
N SER A 290 -11.37 -0.37 19.04
CA SER A 290 -11.06 0.96 19.56
C SER A 290 -12.19 1.96 19.29
N SER A 291 -12.34 2.90 20.22
CA SER A 291 -13.17 4.09 20.05
C SER A 291 -12.51 5.08 19.08
N ASN A 292 -13.11 6.25 18.90
CA ASN A 292 -12.55 7.28 18.04
C ASN A 292 -11.31 7.90 18.69
N LYS A 293 -10.19 7.95 17.95
CA LYS A 293 -8.94 8.56 18.41
C LYS A 293 -9.01 10.06 18.68
N HIS A 294 -10.07 10.73 18.25
CA HIS A 294 -10.29 12.16 18.44
C HIS A 294 -11.20 12.48 19.64
N GLU A 295 -11.69 11.47 20.36
CA GLU A 295 -12.36 11.65 21.65
C GLU A 295 -11.37 12.16 22.71
N LYS A 296 -11.89 12.69 23.82
CA LYS A 296 -11.06 13.10 24.96
C LYS A 296 -10.27 11.90 25.48
N GLU A 297 -9.08 12.12 26.00
CA GLU A 297 -8.13 11.06 26.34
C GLU A 297 -8.70 10.06 27.36
N ASN A 298 -9.47 10.54 28.34
CA ASN A 298 -10.18 9.75 29.34
C ASN A 298 -11.38 8.94 28.81
N GLU A 299 -11.87 9.26 27.61
CA GLU A 299 -12.99 8.56 26.94
C GLU A 299 -12.50 7.55 25.91
N ARG A 300 -11.18 7.54 25.62
CA ARG A 300 -10.60 6.64 24.64
C ARG A 300 -10.55 5.23 25.16
N TYR A 301 -11.07 4.30 24.38
CA TYR A 301 -10.98 2.88 24.66
C TYR A 301 -10.22 2.17 23.55
N ARG A 302 -9.26 1.34 23.92
CA ARG A 302 -8.56 0.44 23.03
C ARG A 302 -8.26 -0.86 23.75
N ALA A 303 -8.71 -1.96 23.18
CA ALA A 303 -8.43 -3.29 23.68
C ALA A 303 -8.08 -4.25 22.55
N SER A 304 -7.30 -5.28 22.87
CA SER A 304 -6.99 -6.37 21.96
C SER A 304 -6.85 -7.68 22.74
N LYS A 305 -7.22 -8.78 22.06
CA LYS A 305 -7.07 -10.14 22.58
C LYS A 305 -6.40 -11.00 21.54
N SER A 306 -5.37 -11.73 21.97
CA SER A 306 -4.69 -12.75 21.16
C SER A 306 -5.17 -14.12 21.59
N ILE A 307 -5.46 -15.00 20.62
CA ILE A 307 -5.79 -16.41 20.82
C ILE A 307 -4.80 -17.22 20.03
N VAL A 308 -4.10 -18.12 20.68
CA VAL A 308 -3.19 -19.09 20.08
C VAL A 308 -3.97 -20.36 19.82
N PHE A 309 -3.88 -20.88 18.61
CA PHE A 309 -4.49 -22.16 18.24
C PHE A 309 -3.58 -23.32 18.67
N SER A 310 -4.16 -24.41 19.10
CA SER A 310 -3.44 -25.64 19.45
C SER A 310 -2.72 -26.26 18.23
N HIS A 311 -3.26 -26.04 17.04
CA HIS A 311 -2.65 -26.40 15.75
C HIS A 311 -2.87 -25.29 14.73
N PRO A 312 -1.97 -25.14 13.72
CA PRO A 312 -2.15 -24.15 12.67
C PRO A 312 -3.41 -24.41 11.87
N THR A 313 -4.16 -23.36 11.58
CA THR A 313 -5.40 -23.49 10.79
C THR A 313 -5.57 -22.34 9.79
N ASN A 314 -6.26 -22.63 8.67
CA ASN A 314 -6.81 -21.64 7.75
C ASN A 314 -8.32 -21.79 7.58
N SER A 315 -8.95 -22.58 8.45
CA SER A 315 -10.40 -22.78 8.46
C SER A 315 -11.10 -21.50 8.88
N SER A 316 -11.95 -20.98 8.00
CA SER A 316 -12.77 -19.80 8.30
C SER A 316 -13.73 -20.06 9.47
N LEU A 317 -14.18 -21.30 9.67
CA LEU A 317 -15.05 -21.68 10.79
C LEU A 317 -14.35 -21.49 12.13
N ILE A 318 -13.12 -22.02 12.25
CA ILE A 318 -12.33 -21.96 13.48
C ILE A 318 -11.92 -20.51 13.76
N ILE A 319 -11.29 -19.85 12.78
CA ILE A 319 -10.77 -18.49 12.95
C ILE A 319 -11.91 -17.51 13.26
N SER A 320 -13.07 -17.65 12.61
CA SER A 320 -14.22 -16.77 12.85
C SER A 320 -14.82 -17.02 14.24
N LYS A 321 -14.98 -18.28 14.67
CA LYS A 321 -15.50 -18.64 16.01
C LYS A 321 -14.62 -18.01 17.10
N GLU A 322 -13.32 -18.25 17.03
CA GLU A 322 -12.38 -17.75 18.05
C GLU A 322 -12.23 -16.23 18.02
N ALA A 323 -12.31 -15.61 16.84
CA ALA A 323 -12.31 -14.17 16.74
C ALA A 323 -13.57 -13.53 17.35
N VAL A 324 -14.73 -14.14 17.19
CA VAL A 324 -16.00 -13.69 17.81
C VAL A 324 -15.96 -13.87 19.31
N ASN A 325 -15.47 -15.01 19.82
CA ASN A 325 -15.28 -15.24 21.25
C ASN A 325 -14.33 -14.19 21.87
N ALA A 326 -13.23 -13.86 21.16
CA ALA A 326 -12.30 -12.83 21.61
C ALA A 326 -12.96 -11.45 21.77
N VAL A 327 -13.91 -11.10 20.88
CA VAL A 327 -14.66 -9.83 21.00
C VAL A 327 -15.42 -9.76 22.31
N GLU A 328 -16.06 -10.83 22.73
CA GLU A 328 -16.84 -10.85 23.98
C GLU A 328 -15.99 -10.50 25.21
N THR A 329 -14.73 -10.92 25.21
CA THR A 329 -13.83 -10.64 26.33
C THR A 329 -13.31 -9.21 26.39
N ILE A 330 -13.26 -8.51 25.24
CA ILE A 330 -12.72 -7.15 25.15
C ILE A 330 -13.82 -6.10 24.89
N PHE A 331 -15.06 -6.52 24.73
CA PHE A 331 -16.16 -5.58 24.57
C PHE A 331 -16.54 -4.93 25.92
N LYS A 332 -16.70 -3.63 25.90
CA LYS A 332 -17.17 -2.85 27.06
C LYS A 332 -18.47 -2.13 26.68
N LYS A 333 -19.54 -2.39 27.41
CA LYS A 333 -20.83 -1.70 27.23
C LYS A 333 -20.69 -0.20 27.45
N GLY A 334 -21.36 0.61 26.62
CA GLY A 334 -21.31 2.06 26.70
C GLY A 334 -20.17 2.72 25.91
N VAL A 335 -19.27 1.94 25.31
CA VAL A 335 -18.21 2.48 24.46
C VAL A 335 -18.71 2.56 23.00
N ASN A 336 -18.47 3.71 22.35
CA ASN A 336 -18.74 3.92 20.94
C ASN A 336 -17.53 3.50 20.10
N TYR A 337 -17.56 2.30 19.54
CA TYR A 337 -16.45 1.75 18.76
C TYR A 337 -16.42 2.37 17.36
N LYS A 338 -15.24 2.87 16.97
CA LYS A 338 -14.97 3.46 15.64
C LYS A 338 -14.14 2.55 14.74
N ARG A 339 -13.43 1.60 15.31
CA ARG A 339 -12.54 0.72 14.56
C ARG A 339 -12.50 -0.68 15.16
N ALA A 340 -12.50 -1.68 14.28
CA ALA A 340 -12.24 -3.07 14.63
C ALA A 340 -11.27 -3.72 13.65
N GLY A 341 -10.64 -4.82 14.06
CA GLY A 341 -9.72 -5.54 13.21
C GLY A 341 -9.42 -6.95 13.67
N VAL A 342 -9.11 -7.79 12.69
CA VAL A 342 -8.59 -9.15 12.86
C VAL A 342 -7.23 -9.21 12.19
N ILE A 343 -6.25 -9.78 12.89
CA ILE A 343 -4.90 -10.05 12.39
C ILE A 343 -4.61 -11.53 12.64
N VAL A 344 -4.16 -12.23 11.62
CA VAL A 344 -3.66 -13.60 11.74
C VAL A 344 -2.15 -13.60 11.56
N THR A 345 -1.43 -14.31 12.42
CA THR A 345 0.03 -14.32 12.48
C THR A 345 0.58 -15.69 12.91
N GLY A 346 1.92 -15.83 12.98
CA GLY A 346 2.52 -17.15 13.13
C GLY A 346 2.22 -18.01 11.91
N LEU A 347 2.46 -17.45 10.69
CA LEU A 347 2.09 -18.12 9.45
C LEU A 347 3.10 -19.22 9.11
N VAL A 348 2.57 -20.38 8.75
CA VAL A 348 3.32 -21.57 8.29
C VAL A 348 2.69 -22.09 6.98
N PRO A 349 3.45 -22.79 6.13
CA PRO A 349 2.89 -23.47 4.96
C PRO A 349 1.77 -24.44 5.35
N ASP A 350 0.74 -24.58 4.51
CA ASP A 350 -0.43 -25.43 4.82
C ASP A 350 -0.19 -26.94 4.61
N GLU A 351 0.98 -27.32 4.10
CA GLU A 351 1.39 -28.70 3.82
C GLU A 351 2.33 -29.29 4.88
N ASN A 352 3.04 -28.43 5.63
CA ASN A 352 4.16 -28.84 6.48
C ASN A 352 4.01 -28.32 7.91
N PHE A 353 3.00 -28.77 8.65
CA PHE A 353 2.94 -28.50 10.09
C PHE A 353 2.73 -29.78 10.88
N GLN A 354 3.32 -29.80 12.07
CA GLN A 354 3.19 -30.93 12.98
C GLN A 354 1.79 -30.94 13.58
N LEU A 355 1.09 -32.05 13.40
CA LEU A 355 -0.20 -32.28 14.06
C LEU A 355 0.01 -32.62 15.53
N ASN A 356 -0.93 -32.19 16.36
CA ASN A 356 -0.99 -32.60 17.77
C ASN A 356 -1.75 -33.93 17.88
N PHE A 357 -1.24 -34.86 18.68
CA PHE A 357 -1.87 -36.16 18.87
C PHE A 357 -3.25 -36.08 19.56
N PHE A 358 -3.49 -35.01 20.31
CA PHE A 358 -4.68 -34.87 21.14
C PHE A 358 -5.79 -34.03 20.51
N GLU A 359 -5.45 -33.22 19.50
CA GLU A 359 -6.41 -32.34 18.84
C GLU A 359 -6.18 -32.37 17.32
N MET A 360 -7.14 -32.88 16.60
CA MET A 360 -7.12 -32.90 15.12
C MET A 360 -8.15 -31.93 14.56
N GLU A 361 -7.74 -31.14 13.57
CA GLU A 361 -8.69 -30.38 12.79
C GLU A 361 -9.65 -31.33 12.07
N ASN A 362 -10.93 -30.96 12.00
CA ASN A 362 -11.89 -31.74 11.25
C ASN A 362 -11.46 -31.86 9.78
N PRO A 363 -11.19 -33.06 9.27
CA PRO A 363 -10.66 -33.26 7.90
C PRO A 363 -11.60 -32.75 6.80
N LYS A 364 -12.90 -32.54 7.11
CA LYS A 364 -13.88 -31.96 6.19
C LYS A 364 -13.72 -30.44 6.02
N HIS A 365 -12.99 -29.76 6.91
CA HIS A 365 -12.83 -28.30 6.79
C HIS A 365 -12.05 -27.90 5.53
N LYS A 366 -10.90 -28.53 5.25
CA LYS A 366 -10.07 -28.20 4.08
C LYS A 366 -10.83 -28.31 2.75
N PRO A 367 -11.52 -29.43 2.43
CA PRO A 367 -12.33 -29.51 1.21
C PRO A 367 -13.52 -28.55 1.21
N LEU A 368 -14.20 -28.33 2.33
CA LEU A 368 -15.28 -27.35 2.46
C LEU A 368 -14.81 -25.94 2.12
N MET A 369 -13.68 -25.49 2.68
CA MET A 369 -13.13 -24.16 2.41
C MET A 369 -12.78 -24.01 0.92
N LYS A 370 -12.24 -25.05 0.28
CA LYS A 370 -11.93 -25.04 -1.16
C LYS A 370 -13.18 -24.85 -2.01
N VAL A 371 -14.28 -25.50 -1.65
CA VAL A 371 -15.58 -25.34 -2.35
C VAL A 371 -16.11 -23.92 -2.15
N ILE A 372 -16.13 -23.40 -0.93
CA ILE A 372 -16.59 -22.03 -0.62
C ILE A 372 -15.79 -21.00 -1.43
N ASP A 373 -14.47 -21.10 -1.43
CA ASP A 373 -13.59 -20.19 -2.16
C ASP A 373 -13.82 -20.26 -3.67
N THR A 374 -14.06 -21.46 -4.21
CA THR A 374 -14.32 -21.68 -5.63
C THR A 374 -15.65 -21.04 -6.05
N VAL A 375 -16.71 -21.26 -5.27
CA VAL A 375 -18.03 -20.66 -5.54
C VAL A 375 -17.96 -19.14 -5.44
N ASN A 376 -17.38 -18.61 -4.38
CA ASN A 376 -17.27 -17.15 -4.18
C ASN A 376 -16.43 -16.48 -5.28
N ARG A 377 -15.39 -17.14 -5.79
CA ARG A 377 -14.59 -16.66 -6.93
C ARG A 377 -15.39 -16.68 -8.23
N LYS A 378 -16.12 -17.76 -8.51
CA LYS A 378 -16.93 -17.93 -9.73
C LYS A 378 -18.01 -16.84 -9.84
N PHE A 379 -18.70 -16.58 -8.76
CA PHE A 379 -19.80 -15.60 -8.74
C PHE A 379 -19.32 -14.15 -8.46
N LYS A 380 -18.00 -13.93 -8.26
CA LYS A 380 -17.41 -12.61 -7.97
C LYS A 380 -18.10 -11.85 -6.82
N SER A 381 -18.65 -12.60 -5.86
CA SER A 381 -19.39 -12.09 -4.72
C SER A 381 -19.25 -13.04 -3.55
N ASP A 382 -19.56 -12.58 -2.33
CA ASP A 382 -19.68 -13.45 -1.16
C ASP A 382 -21.01 -14.26 -1.26
N ALA A 383 -21.11 -15.14 -2.25
CA ALA A 383 -22.30 -15.96 -2.52
C ALA A 383 -22.58 -16.94 -1.37
N ILE A 384 -21.51 -17.53 -0.82
CA ILE A 384 -21.58 -18.36 0.38
C ILE A 384 -20.94 -17.60 1.53
N LYS A 385 -21.70 -17.45 2.63
CA LYS A 385 -21.27 -16.79 3.86
C LYS A 385 -21.47 -17.69 5.07
N LEU A 386 -20.69 -17.46 6.11
CA LEU A 386 -20.98 -18.03 7.44
C LEU A 386 -22.17 -17.29 8.06
N ALA A 387 -23.02 -17.99 8.80
CA ALA A 387 -24.19 -17.40 9.47
C ALA A 387 -23.82 -16.29 10.46
N SER A 388 -22.58 -16.29 10.97
CA SER A 388 -22.04 -15.25 11.85
C SER A 388 -21.65 -13.95 11.14
N GLN A 389 -21.64 -13.92 9.79
CA GLN A 389 -21.31 -12.72 9.02
C GLN A 389 -22.53 -11.83 8.79
N ASP A 390 -22.31 -10.59 8.36
CA ASP A 390 -23.36 -9.70 7.83
C ASP A 390 -23.96 -10.31 6.54
N LEU A 391 -25.04 -11.08 6.71
CA LEU A 391 -25.72 -11.78 5.61
C LEU A 391 -26.40 -10.81 4.64
N LYS A 392 -26.93 -9.70 5.15
CA LYS A 392 -27.66 -8.70 4.37
C LYS A 392 -26.75 -7.68 3.68
N ARG A 393 -25.46 -7.74 3.95
CA ARG A 393 -24.48 -6.79 3.42
C ARG A 393 -24.86 -5.33 3.73
N THR A 394 -25.32 -5.10 4.95
CA THR A 394 -25.80 -3.79 5.42
C THR A 394 -24.68 -2.76 5.49
N TRP A 395 -23.44 -3.25 5.67
CA TRP A 395 -22.26 -2.40 5.76
C TRP A 395 -21.53 -2.37 4.42
N LYS A 396 -21.38 -1.17 3.87
CA LYS A 396 -20.59 -0.89 2.67
C LYS A 396 -19.59 0.21 2.97
N MET A 397 -18.45 0.17 2.29
CA MET A 397 -17.50 1.27 2.29
C MET A 397 -18.16 2.49 1.64
N ARG A 398 -18.07 3.65 2.28
CA ARG A 398 -18.54 4.91 1.70
C ARG A 398 -17.66 5.28 0.51
N GLN A 399 -18.29 5.47 -0.65
CA GLN A 399 -17.69 5.84 -1.93
C GLN A 399 -18.73 6.65 -2.73
N GLU A 400 -18.95 7.90 -2.32
CA GLU A 400 -20.01 8.74 -2.92
C GLU A 400 -19.63 9.29 -4.30
N HIS A 401 -18.32 9.30 -4.63
CA HIS A 401 -17.76 9.84 -5.86
C HIS A 401 -17.02 8.78 -6.67
N LEU A 402 -17.50 7.52 -6.63
CA LEU A 402 -16.84 6.41 -7.31
C LEU A 402 -17.02 6.55 -8.84
N SER A 403 -15.91 6.54 -9.56
CA SER A 403 -15.90 6.46 -11.03
C SER A 403 -16.32 5.06 -11.52
N PRO A 404 -16.77 4.92 -12.79
CA PRO A 404 -17.02 3.61 -13.37
C PRO A 404 -15.78 2.71 -13.35
N LYS A 405 -16.01 1.41 -13.26
CA LYS A 405 -14.94 0.38 -13.34
C LYS A 405 -14.58 0.08 -14.78
N PHE A 406 -14.04 1.06 -15.48
CA PHE A 406 -13.83 1.08 -16.94
C PHE A 406 -13.17 -0.17 -17.52
N THR A 407 -12.25 -0.80 -16.78
CA THR A 407 -11.44 -1.92 -17.28
C THR A 407 -11.80 -3.25 -16.62
N THR A 408 -12.52 -3.24 -15.51
CA THR A 408 -12.79 -4.44 -14.69
C THR A 408 -14.27 -4.84 -14.63
N ASN A 409 -15.16 -4.05 -15.26
CA ASN A 409 -16.58 -4.36 -15.38
C ASN A 409 -17.07 -4.07 -16.82
N ILE A 410 -17.41 -5.11 -17.56
CA ILE A 410 -17.84 -5.02 -18.96
C ILE A 410 -19.05 -4.09 -19.16
N ASN A 411 -19.94 -3.99 -18.16
CA ASN A 411 -21.12 -3.12 -18.24
C ASN A 411 -20.80 -1.63 -18.01
N GLN A 412 -19.56 -1.30 -17.62
CA GLN A 412 -19.11 0.06 -17.30
C GLN A 412 -17.97 0.55 -18.22
N ILE A 413 -17.71 -0.14 -19.30
CA ILE A 413 -16.76 0.30 -20.33
C ILE A 413 -17.26 1.57 -21.02
N ILE A 414 -16.33 2.38 -21.53
CA ILE A 414 -16.66 3.56 -22.32
C ILE A 414 -17.33 3.09 -23.61
N LYS A 415 -18.53 3.62 -23.86
CA LYS A 415 -19.24 3.41 -25.13
C LYS A 415 -18.86 4.56 -26.07
N VAL A 416 -18.25 4.22 -27.19
CA VAL A 416 -17.96 5.16 -28.29
C VAL A 416 -19.20 5.24 -29.16
N LYS A 417 -19.60 6.48 -29.49
CA LYS A 417 -20.69 6.73 -30.45
C LYS A 417 -20.15 6.76 -31.88
#